data_5bfb76ad40c1d8217ba717c8791615b5
#
_entry.id   5bfb76ad40c1d8217ba717c8791615b5
#
_cell.length_a   1.000
_cell.length_b   1.000
_cell.length_c   1.000
_cell.angle_alpha   90.00
_cell.angle_beta   90.00
_cell.angle_gamma   90.00
#
_symmetry.space_group_name_H-M   'P 1'
#
loop_
_entity.id
_entity.type
_entity.pdbx_description
1 polymer ?
#
loop_
_entity_poly.entity_id
_entity_poly.type
_entity_poly.pdbx_seq_one_letter_code
_entity_poly.pdbx_strand_id
1 'polypeptide(L)'
;LPLAGFGREKKAFREYLLRSSQPVSLKFEGISYQAAIQDVSLFPQGCSAIAVHPELIRGEPSVLLMDIGGWTVGLMRLDNGIPNASACRSLELPHFLSCQSPLF
;
A
#
# COMPACT_ATOMS: atom_id res chain seq x y z
N LEU A 1 1.94 -2.83 -0.80
CA LEU A 1 3.41 -2.72 -0.67
C LEU A 1 3.81 -1.28 -0.47
N PRO A 2 4.86 -1.01 0.35
CA PRO A 2 5.41 0.32 0.54
C PRO A 2 5.87 0.94 -0.78
N LEU A 3 5.69 2.25 -0.91
CA LEU A 3 5.99 2.99 -2.14
C LEU A 3 7.45 2.86 -2.58
N ALA A 4 8.39 3.02 -1.65
CA ALA A 4 9.82 3.01 -1.95
C ALA A 4 10.35 1.66 -2.44
N GLY A 5 9.75 0.55 -2.01
CA GLY A 5 10.13 -0.81 -2.38
C GLY A 5 9.31 -1.42 -3.53
N PHE A 6 8.19 -0.80 -3.91
CA PHE A 6 7.20 -1.42 -4.77
C PHE A 6 7.76 -1.98 -6.08
N GLY A 7 8.52 -1.19 -6.81
CA GLY A 7 9.08 -1.61 -8.09
C GLY A 7 10.00 -2.82 -7.98
N ARG A 8 10.79 -2.89 -6.92
CA ARG A 8 11.76 -3.95 -6.65
C ARG A 8 11.11 -5.22 -6.11
N GLU A 9 10.11 -5.06 -5.25
CA GLU A 9 9.57 -6.15 -4.43
C GLU A 9 8.31 -6.80 -5.01
N LYS A 10 7.59 -6.09 -5.89
CA LYS A 10 6.29 -6.55 -6.41
C LYS A 10 6.31 -7.93 -7.04
N LYS A 11 7.37 -8.26 -7.81
CA LYS A 11 7.48 -9.55 -8.48
C LYS A 11 7.65 -10.69 -7.47
N ALA A 12 8.62 -10.56 -6.57
CA ALA A 12 8.89 -11.56 -5.55
C ALA A 12 7.69 -11.76 -4.61
N PHE A 13 7.01 -10.68 -4.26
CA PHE A 13 5.82 -10.75 -3.40
C PHE A 13 4.63 -11.44 -4.10
N ARG A 14 4.42 -11.15 -5.39
CA ARG A 14 3.41 -11.84 -6.18
C ARG A 14 3.70 -13.35 -6.27
N GLU A 15 4.94 -13.72 -6.58
CA GLU A 15 5.39 -15.12 -6.64
C GLU A 15 5.23 -15.82 -5.29
N TYR A 16 5.55 -15.14 -4.19
CA TYR A 16 5.36 -15.64 -2.84
C TYR A 16 3.89 -15.99 -2.55
N LEU A 17 2.96 -15.12 -2.92
CA LEU A 17 1.53 -15.34 -2.70
C LEU A 17 0.94 -16.45 -3.59
N LEU A 18 1.45 -16.57 -4.82
CA LEU A 18 0.99 -17.59 -5.79
C LEU A 18 1.69 -18.94 -5.66
N ARG A 19 2.74 -19.06 -4.82
CA ARG A 19 3.54 -20.27 -4.68
C ARG A 19 2.77 -21.51 -4.24
N SER A 20 1.66 -21.33 -3.53
CA SER A 20 0.79 -22.43 -3.11
C SER A 20 -0.42 -22.49 -4.03
N SER A 21 -0.40 -23.44 -4.95
CA SER A 21 -1.57 -23.75 -5.80
C SER A 21 -2.60 -24.60 -5.10
N GLN A 22 -2.29 -25.09 -3.89
CA GLN A 22 -3.19 -25.93 -3.10
C GLN A 22 -4.22 -25.07 -2.37
N PRO A 23 -5.52 -25.44 -2.44
CA PRO A 23 -6.54 -24.79 -1.63
C PRO A 23 -6.25 -24.92 -0.14
N VAL A 24 -6.44 -23.85 0.58
CA VAL A 24 -6.38 -23.84 2.05
C VAL A 24 -7.78 -24.15 2.58
N SER A 25 -7.88 -25.20 3.39
CA SER A 25 -9.11 -25.54 4.09
C SER A 25 -9.18 -24.74 5.38
N LEU A 26 -10.25 -24.02 5.60
CA LEU A 26 -10.51 -23.27 6.82
C LEU A 26 -11.93 -23.52 7.33
N LYS A 27 -12.13 -23.36 8.62
CA LYS A 27 -13.44 -23.44 9.24
C LYS A 27 -13.79 -22.14 9.92
N PHE A 28 -14.92 -21.57 9.56
CA PHE A 28 -15.41 -20.31 10.11
C PHE A 28 -16.87 -20.48 10.52
N GLU A 29 -17.19 -20.15 11.77
CA GLU A 29 -18.53 -20.31 12.36
C GLU A 29 -19.13 -21.70 12.15
N GLY A 30 -18.32 -22.76 12.22
CA GLY A 30 -18.75 -24.14 12.04
C GLY A 30 -18.90 -24.60 10.58
N ILE A 31 -18.77 -23.70 9.61
CA ILE A 31 -18.84 -24.00 8.18
C ILE A 31 -17.42 -24.19 7.64
N SER A 32 -17.24 -25.25 6.83
CA SER A 32 -15.96 -25.52 6.17
C SER A 32 -15.88 -24.80 4.84
N TYR A 33 -14.76 -24.13 4.60
CA TYR A 33 -14.45 -23.42 3.37
C TYR A 33 -13.15 -23.95 2.76
N GLN A 34 -13.05 -23.86 1.45
CA GLN A 34 -11.79 -24.00 0.73
C GLN A 34 -11.50 -22.70 -0.01
N ALA A 35 -10.33 -22.14 0.20
CA ALA A 35 -9.88 -20.91 -0.42
C ALA A 35 -8.61 -21.15 -1.24
N ALA A 36 -8.57 -20.62 -2.45
CA ALA A 36 -7.38 -20.66 -3.30
C ALA A 36 -7.14 -19.27 -3.89
N ILE A 37 -5.88 -18.85 -3.90
CA ILE A 37 -5.47 -17.62 -4.60
C ILE A 37 -5.23 -17.98 -6.05
N GLN A 38 -6.08 -17.47 -6.95
CA GLN A 38 -5.96 -17.71 -8.39
C GLN A 38 -5.09 -16.66 -9.09
N ASP A 39 -5.17 -15.41 -8.64
CA ASP A 39 -4.35 -14.32 -9.15
C ASP A 39 -4.10 -13.27 -8.08
N VAL A 40 -3.06 -12.47 -8.28
CA VAL A 40 -2.64 -11.41 -7.37
C VAL A 40 -2.34 -10.15 -8.16
N SER A 41 -3.06 -9.09 -7.88
CA SER A 41 -2.77 -7.74 -8.35
C SER A 41 -2.19 -6.91 -7.22
N LEU A 42 -1.07 -6.26 -7.47
CA LEU A 42 -0.35 -5.48 -6.47
C LEU A 42 -0.38 -4.00 -6.83
N PHE A 43 -0.66 -3.19 -5.84
CA PHE A 43 -0.66 -1.74 -5.96
C PHE A 43 0.28 -1.11 -4.91
N PRO A 44 0.90 0.02 -5.23
CA PRO A 44 1.57 0.82 -4.22
C PRO A 44 0.59 1.24 -3.12
N GLN A 45 1.09 1.35 -1.91
CA GLN A 45 0.30 1.84 -0.79
C GLN A 45 -0.19 3.27 -1.08
N GLY A 46 -1.44 3.55 -0.76
CA GLY A 46 -2.08 4.84 -1.06
C GLY A 46 -2.76 4.92 -2.44
N CYS A 47 -2.37 4.11 -3.43
CA CYS A 47 -3.01 4.14 -4.76
C CYS A 47 -4.51 3.82 -4.74
N SER A 48 -4.97 3.03 -3.78
CA SER A 48 -6.39 2.70 -3.62
C SER A 48 -7.24 3.93 -3.32
N ALA A 49 -6.73 4.90 -2.56
CA ALA A 49 -7.44 6.15 -2.27
C ALA A 49 -7.69 6.94 -3.55
N ILE A 50 -6.70 7.02 -4.44
CA ILE A 50 -6.83 7.70 -5.73
C ILE A 50 -7.78 6.96 -6.66
N ALA A 51 -7.77 5.63 -6.64
CA ALA A 51 -8.65 4.82 -7.47
C ALA A 51 -10.14 4.99 -7.08
N VAL A 52 -10.41 5.20 -5.79
CA VAL A 52 -11.77 5.44 -5.27
C VAL A 52 -12.21 6.89 -5.47
N HIS A 53 -11.27 7.84 -5.44
CA HIS A 53 -11.52 9.28 -5.54
C HIS A 53 -10.70 9.93 -6.66
N PRO A 54 -10.90 9.54 -7.93
CA PRO A 54 -10.13 10.08 -9.05
C PRO A 54 -10.37 11.59 -9.27
N GLU A 55 -11.47 12.12 -8.76
CA GLU A 55 -11.80 13.55 -8.81
C GLU A 55 -10.78 14.42 -8.05
N LEU A 56 -10.12 13.86 -7.02
CA LEU A 56 -9.14 14.60 -6.21
C LEU A 56 -7.86 14.97 -6.98
N ILE A 57 -7.56 14.25 -8.06
CA ILE A 57 -6.36 14.49 -8.86
C ILE A 57 -6.67 15.02 -10.27
N ARG A 58 -7.96 15.05 -10.64
CA ARG A 58 -8.37 15.45 -11.98
C ARG A 58 -8.12 16.93 -12.21
N GLY A 59 -7.36 17.23 -13.25
CA GLY A 59 -7.03 18.61 -13.65
C GLY A 59 -5.86 19.23 -12.89
N GLU A 60 -5.33 18.53 -11.89
CA GLU A 60 -4.15 19.01 -11.16
C GLU A 60 -2.85 18.59 -11.87
N PRO A 61 -1.95 19.53 -12.15
CA PRO A 61 -0.69 19.21 -12.83
C PRO A 61 0.25 18.38 -11.93
N SER A 62 0.17 18.56 -10.63
CA SER A 62 0.94 17.79 -9.65
C SER A 62 0.18 17.68 -8.35
N VAL A 63 0.17 16.46 -7.80
CA VAL A 63 -0.47 16.13 -6.51
C VAL A 63 0.52 15.38 -5.63
N LEU A 64 0.58 15.73 -4.36
CA LEU A 64 1.30 14.98 -3.35
C LEU A 64 0.31 14.18 -2.51
N LEU A 65 0.40 12.87 -2.61
CA LEU A 65 -0.31 11.95 -1.72
C LEU A 65 0.56 11.61 -0.52
N MET A 66 0.01 11.79 0.67
CA MET A 66 0.64 11.42 1.93
C MET A 66 -0.18 10.33 2.61
N ASP A 67 0.43 9.18 2.82
CA ASP A 67 -0.15 8.04 3.53
C ASP A 67 0.52 7.90 4.90
N ILE A 68 -0.22 8.24 5.95
CA ILE A 68 0.29 8.27 7.32
C ILE A 68 -0.13 6.99 8.03
N GLY A 69 0.80 6.06 8.15
CA GLY A 69 0.65 4.81 8.90
C GLY A 69 1.12 4.92 10.35
N GLY A 70 1.03 3.83 11.11
CA GLY A 70 1.48 3.78 12.50
C GLY A 70 2.99 3.90 12.68
N TRP A 71 3.78 3.48 11.69
CA TRP A 71 5.25 3.43 11.73
C TRP A 71 5.93 4.16 10.58
N THR A 72 5.20 4.41 9.51
CA THR A 72 5.76 5.01 8.30
C THR A 72 4.85 6.07 7.74
N VAL A 73 5.45 7.05 7.09
CA VAL A 73 4.76 7.96 6.18
C VAL A 73 5.21 7.67 4.76
N GLY A 74 4.27 7.30 3.92
CA GLY A 74 4.46 7.17 2.48
C GLY A 74 4.17 8.49 1.78
N LEU A 75 5.09 8.94 0.94
CA LEU A 75 4.91 10.12 0.09
C LEU A 75 4.95 9.67 -1.36
N MET A 76 3.91 10.01 -2.12
CA MET A 76 3.82 9.77 -3.55
C MET A 76 3.47 11.07 -4.26
N ARG A 77 4.33 11.48 -5.17
CA ARG A 77 4.03 12.56 -6.09
C ARG A 77 3.43 11.97 -7.36
N LEU A 78 2.33 12.56 -7.81
CA LEU A 78 1.75 12.31 -9.12
C LEU A 78 1.93 13.56 -10.00
N ASP A 79 2.40 13.35 -11.19
CA ASP A 79 2.50 14.41 -12.21
C ASP A 79 1.51 14.07 -13.33
N ASN A 80 0.55 14.96 -13.57
CA ASN A 80 -0.57 14.73 -14.50
C ASN A 80 -1.31 13.39 -14.24
N GLY A 81 -1.51 13.04 -12.97
CA GLY A 81 -2.18 11.81 -12.56
C GLY A 81 -1.31 10.54 -12.61
N ILE A 82 -0.04 10.65 -13.01
CA ILE A 82 0.88 9.51 -13.11
C ILE A 82 1.87 9.53 -11.94
N PRO A 83 2.01 8.42 -11.19
CA PRO A 83 2.99 8.33 -10.11
C PRO A 83 4.42 8.54 -10.61
N ASN A 84 5.11 9.48 -10.00
CA ASN A 84 6.53 9.75 -10.27
C ASN A 84 7.40 8.92 -9.32
N ALA A 85 7.95 7.80 -9.82
CA ALA A 85 8.72 6.86 -9.01
C ALA A 85 9.94 7.49 -8.33
N SER A 86 10.59 8.47 -8.96
CA SER A 86 11.77 9.16 -8.40
C SER A 86 11.42 10.08 -7.23
N ALA A 87 10.16 10.51 -7.15
CA ALA A 87 9.65 11.39 -6.10
C ALA A 87 8.83 10.65 -5.02
N CYS A 88 8.76 9.31 -5.08
CA CYS A 88 8.16 8.50 -4.03
C CYS A 88 9.16 8.25 -2.90
N ARG A 89 8.70 8.39 -1.65
CA ARG A 89 9.50 8.17 -0.44
C ARG A 89 8.69 7.41 0.60
N SER A 90 9.38 6.62 1.40
CA SER A 90 8.84 6.07 2.64
C SER A 90 9.74 6.53 3.77
N LEU A 91 9.16 7.19 4.75
CA LEU A 91 9.84 7.71 5.93
C LEU A 91 9.42 6.86 7.14
N GLU A 92 10.38 6.31 7.84
CA GLU A 92 10.13 5.70 9.14
C GLU A 92 9.96 6.79 10.18
N LEU A 93 8.95 6.62 11.04
CA LEU A 93 8.65 7.56 12.13
C LEU A 93 9.09 7.00 13.50
N PRO A 94 10.37 6.67 13.72
CA PRO A 94 10.80 6.14 15.01
C PRO A 94 10.67 7.16 16.15
N HIS A 95 10.46 8.44 15.84
CA HIS A 95 10.49 9.53 16.80
C HIS A 95 9.23 10.37 16.93
N PHE A 96 8.21 10.15 16.11
CA PHE A 96 6.98 10.96 16.21
C PHE A 96 6.15 10.60 17.45
N LEU A 97 6.27 9.36 17.95
CA LEU A 97 5.62 8.93 19.18
C LEU A 97 6.40 9.33 20.46
N SER A 98 7.67 9.71 20.35
CA SER A 98 8.44 10.20 21.51
C SER A 98 8.19 11.68 21.80
N CYS A 99 7.47 12.38 20.93
CA CYS A 99 7.09 13.79 21.12
C CYS A 99 5.71 13.96 21.78
N GLN A 100 5.09 12.89 22.26
CA GLN A 100 4.02 13.01 23.23
C GLN A 100 4.64 13.24 24.63
N SER A 101 5.22 14.39 24.83
CA SER A 101 5.27 14.97 26.17
C SER A 101 3.81 15.09 26.61
N PRO A 102 3.41 14.55 27.76
CA PRO A 102 2.10 14.85 28.29
C PRO A 102 2.08 16.35 28.54
N LEU A 103 1.41 17.09 27.65
CA LEU A 103 0.89 18.40 27.98
C LEU A 103 -0.26 18.14 28.94
N PHE A 104 0.08 17.96 30.18
CA PHE A 104 -0.69 18.23 31.42
C PHE A 104 -0.02 17.48 32.56
#